data_dd8b15f465412656ee18439f208a751f
#
_entry.id   dd8b15f465412656ee18439f208a751f
#
_cell.length_a   1.000
_cell.length_b   1.000
_cell.length_c   1.000
_cell.angle_alpha   90.00
_cell.angle_beta   90.00
_cell.angle_gamma   90.00
#
_symmetry.space_group_name_H-M   'P 1'
#
loop_
_entity.id
_entity.type
_entity.pdbx_description
1 polymer ?
#
loop_
_entity_poly.entity_id
_entity_poly.type
_entity_poly.pdbx_seq_one_letter_code
_entity_poly.pdbx_strand_id
1 'polypeptide(L)'
;AALPSLAFQIIDNQFKIITQPQTISSLTKLVKYAFEHRIPIVPRGSGTSGWGGALPTHGGICISTLHMSKFVHIDEYRMLVTVEAGMTWKELLVFLEQIGLTLPVYPSSASAATIGGFAASGGVGIGSARYGDIRTQVAGIEGVIPNGMLVRLGEFALRENDGLENIADQGNKYLQEVLQKLPEDEKPEPMDLFLGLFGTFGIITRITLRVIPKLVLRTVVCIFDDIESLTCAIIDLSKETQPYYMRFITDTYTTKRFSPRSSIDEYGKFILTCAFLDTFYQIDEDLDMVKRIVEAHKGGITGEKRAQYHWDERLYPLRIKTLGPSLVPAEVIIPINQLPGLHKKIVDSIGMEAIAIEGTVSNDKTTSFLVWILDDERKKLSYTLGWHRSFDVASTAAKFDGLPYAVALWNVPYADEFYGKKQKAALKKIKSQIDPRNLMNPLKVFGGRVVAKNKSLSLGFILGYLAAIAAQIVAPIIPGFEFLDILLWSGDSNIPPAFLISLVGGVFGFIFMKSLTLRQALRIGIPALRIIRHLFRR
;
A
#
# COMPACT_ATOMS: atom_id res chain seq x y z
N ALA A 1 4.48 -11.67 5.60
CA ALA A 1 5.46 -12.08 4.60
C ALA A 1 6.22 -10.84 4.15
N ALA A 2 7.50 -10.79 4.38
CA ALA A 2 8.34 -9.70 3.92
C ALA A 2 8.27 -9.68 2.39
N LEU A 3 7.93 -8.53 1.81
CA LEU A 3 8.20 -8.29 0.40
C LEU A 3 9.70 -8.28 0.23
N PRO A 4 10.24 -9.14 -0.61
CA PRO A 4 11.63 -9.47 -0.53
C PRO A 4 12.51 -8.53 -1.31
N SER A 5 13.55 -8.37 -0.70
CA SER A 5 14.92 -8.66 -1.09
C SER A 5 15.57 -7.74 -2.11
N LEU A 6 15.02 -7.34 -3.25
CA LEU A 6 15.73 -6.42 -4.14
C LEU A 6 15.69 -4.98 -3.61
N ALA A 7 14.57 -4.58 -3.03
CA ALA A 7 14.51 -3.31 -2.30
C ALA A 7 15.35 -3.36 -1.02
N PHE A 8 15.49 -4.53 -0.38
CA PHE A 8 16.41 -4.75 0.74
C PHE A 8 17.88 -4.74 0.30
N GLN A 9 18.20 -5.23 -0.88
CA GLN A 9 19.56 -5.20 -1.43
C GLN A 9 19.97 -3.80 -1.92
N ILE A 10 19.01 -2.96 -2.31
CA ILE A 10 19.26 -1.56 -2.69
C ILE A 10 19.34 -0.66 -1.46
N ILE A 11 18.63 -1.02 -0.39
CA ILE A 11 18.66 -0.32 0.90
C ILE A 11 19.41 -1.25 1.87
N ASP A 12 20.71 -1.12 1.93
CA ASP A 12 21.59 -1.88 2.86
C ASP A 12 21.42 -1.42 4.32
N ASN A 13 20.16 -1.27 4.75
CA ASN A 13 19.81 -0.80 6.06
C ASN A 13 18.86 -1.80 6.74
N GLN A 14 19.44 -2.79 7.37
CA GLN A 14 18.70 -3.69 8.25
C GLN A 14 18.39 -3.01 9.59
N PHE A 15 17.29 -3.40 10.22
CA PHE A 15 17.07 -3.04 11.60
C PHE A 15 18.20 -3.58 12.48
N LYS A 16 18.75 -2.73 13.33
CA LYS A 16 19.71 -3.15 14.34
C LYS A 16 19.01 -3.77 15.54
N ILE A 17 17.81 -3.28 15.87
CA ILE A 17 17.04 -3.71 17.02
C ILE A 17 15.55 -3.75 16.62
N ILE A 18 14.87 -4.81 17.03
CA ILE A 18 13.41 -4.92 16.97
C ILE A 18 12.92 -4.96 18.42
N THR A 19 11.99 -4.06 18.77
CA THR A 19 11.39 -3.98 20.09
C THR A 19 9.89 -4.15 20.02
N GLN A 20 9.31 -4.70 21.08
CA GLN A 20 7.87 -4.94 21.20
C GLN A 20 7.39 -4.41 22.56
N PRO A 21 7.22 -3.09 22.73
CA PRO A 21 6.71 -2.52 23.97
C PRO A 21 5.31 -3.04 24.27
N GLN A 22 5.06 -3.34 25.54
CA GLN A 22 3.77 -3.85 26.01
C GLN A 22 2.91 -2.77 26.68
N THR A 23 3.49 -1.62 26.95
CA THR A 23 2.80 -0.52 27.64
C THR A 23 3.12 0.83 26.98
N ILE A 24 2.19 1.78 27.11
CA ILE A 24 2.38 3.16 26.65
C ILE A 24 3.61 3.78 27.33
N SER A 25 3.79 3.55 28.64
CA SER A 25 4.93 4.06 29.39
C SER A 25 6.28 3.55 28.86
N SER A 26 6.38 2.27 28.50
CA SER A 26 7.62 1.72 27.91
C SER A 26 7.87 2.29 26.51
N LEU A 27 6.81 2.47 25.72
CA LEU A 27 6.90 3.06 24.39
C LEU A 27 7.34 4.53 24.43
N THR A 28 6.72 5.36 25.29
CA THR A 28 7.08 6.78 25.43
C THR A 28 8.52 6.97 25.85
N LYS A 29 9.01 6.18 26.82
CA LYS A 29 10.42 6.18 27.25
C LYS A 29 11.36 5.77 26.12
N LEU A 30 11.01 4.74 25.35
CA LEU A 30 11.82 4.27 24.22
C LEU A 30 11.90 5.32 23.11
N VAL A 31 10.77 5.92 22.73
CA VAL A 31 10.72 6.96 21.70
C VAL A 31 11.52 8.19 22.14
N LYS A 32 11.35 8.63 23.38
CA LYS A 32 12.13 9.74 23.95
C LYS A 32 13.63 9.46 23.93
N TYR A 33 14.04 8.27 24.38
CA TYR A 33 15.45 7.86 24.34
C TYR A 33 16.00 7.88 22.90
N ALA A 34 15.28 7.31 21.94
CA ALA A 34 15.71 7.31 20.55
C ALA A 34 15.82 8.73 19.96
N PHE A 35 14.88 9.62 20.32
CA PHE A 35 14.91 11.02 19.90
C PHE A 35 16.14 11.77 20.46
N GLU A 36 16.43 11.60 21.75
CA GLU A 36 17.58 12.22 22.42
C GLU A 36 18.91 11.72 21.86
N HIS A 37 19.01 10.41 21.56
CA HIS A 37 20.22 9.76 21.05
C HIS A 37 20.31 9.72 19.52
N ARG A 38 19.40 10.39 18.79
CA ARG A 38 19.39 10.51 17.32
C ARG A 38 19.29 9.16 16.61
N ILE A 39 18.53 8.22 17.17
CA ILE A 39 18.31 6.91 16.61
C ILE A 39 17.05 6.90 15.75
N PRO A 40 17.11 6.52 14.47
CA PRO A 40 15.91 6.39 13.65
C PRO A 40 14.95 5.34 14.18
N ILE A 41 13.65 5.62 14.08
CA ILE A 41 12.56 4.73 14.47
C ILE A 41 11.71 4.39 13.25
N VAL A 42 11.33 3.13 13.12
CA VAL A 42 10.34 2.68 12.15
C VAL A 42 9.20 1.98 12.89
N PRO A 43 8.01 2.60 12.95
CA PRO A 43 6.82 1.96 13.50
C PRO A 43 6.37 0.79 12.62
N ARG A 44 5.93 -0.30 13.24
CA ARG A 44 5.46 -1.48 12.54
C ARG A 44 4.30 -2.14 13.27
N GLY A 45 3.18 -2.34 12.58
CA GLY A 45 2.16 -3.31 12.94
C GLY A 45 2.58 -4.71 12.45
N SER A 46 1.71 -5.44 11.79
CA SER A 46 2.03 -6.73 11.16
C SER A 46 2.86 -6.62 9.87
N GLY A 47 2.92 -5.43 9.27
CA GLY A 47 3.70 -5.21 8.04
C GLY A 47 3.07 -5.82 6.78
N THR A 48 1.74 -5.86 6.71
CA THR A 48 0.98 -6.39 5.56
C THR A 48 0.95 -5.44 4.36
N SER A 49 1.26 -4.15 4.55
CA SER A 49 1.30 -3.17 3.47
C SER A 49 2.48 -3.41 2.52
N GLY A 50 2.22 -3.42 1.21
CA GLY A 50 3.21 -3.61 0.15
C GLY A 50 4.04 -2.36 -0.21
N TRP A 51 3.76 -1.19 0.38
CA TRP A 51 4.26 0.11 -0.09
C TRP A 51 5.56 0.56 0.58
N GLY A 52 6.20 -0.32 1.34
CA GLY A 52 7.48 -0.04 2.00
C GLY A 52 7.38 0.86 3.23
N GLY A 53 6.17 1.08 3.77
CA GLY A 53 5.93 1.94 4.94
C GLY A 53 6.67 1.51 6.21
N ALA A 54 6.84 0.20 6.42
CA ALA A 54 7.51 -0.38 7.58
C ALA A 54 8.93 -0.89 7.28
N LEU A 55 9.57 -0.44 6.18
CA LEU A 55 10.94 -0.81 5.85
C LEU A 55 11.95 0.20 6.45
N PRO A 56 13.09 -0.26 6.96
CA PRO A 56 14.14 0.66 7.42
C PRO A 56 14.82 1.33 6.23
N THR A 57 15.04 2.64 6.34
CA THR A 57 15.77 3.41 5.32
C THR A 57 17.11 3.94 5.85
N HIS A 58 17.26 3.98 7.18
CA HIS A 58 18.45 4.46 7.88
C HIS A 58 18.84 3.52 9.04
N GLY A 59 18.48 2.25 8.96
CA GLY A 59 18.65 1.33 10.08
C GLY A 59 17.78 1.72 11.28
N GLY A 60 18.37 1.70 12.48
CA GLY A 60 17.70 2.14 13.71
C GLY A 60 16.86 1.07 14.38
N ILE A 61 15.78 1.49 15.05
CA ILE A 61 14.92 0.63 15.87
C ILE A 61 13.60 0.41 15.15
N CYS A 62 13.22 -0.86 14.93
CA CYS A 62 11.85 -1.22 14.61
C CYS A 62 11.03 -1.31 15.90
N ILE A 63 9.99 -0.51 16.01
CA ILE A 63 9.04 -0.59 17.13
C ILE A 63 7.77 -1.30 16.64
N SER A 64 7.62 -2.55 17.03
CA SER A 64 6.45 -3.37 16.72
C SER A 64 5.37 -3.16 17.77
N THR A 65 4.15 -2.85 17.33
CA THR A 65 3.00 -2.64 18.21
C THR A 65 2.21 -3.92 18.48
N LEU A 66 2.64 -5.07 17.98
CA LEU A 66 1.87 -6.33 18.04
C LEU A 66 1.50 -6.77 19.46
N HIS A 67 2.31 -6.42 20.47
CA HIS A 67 2.01 -6.75 21.87
C HIS A 67 1.10 -5.72 22.56
N MET A 68 0.76 -4.62 21.89
CA MET A 68 -0.26 -3.66 22.32
C MET A 68 -1.58 -4.01 21.60
N SER A 69 -2.22 -5.11 22.00
CA SER A 69 -3.36 -5.70 21.29
C SER A 69 -4.60 -5.89 22.15
N LYS A 70 -4.71 -5.15 23.24
CA LYS A 70 -5.85 -5.28 24.17
C LYS A 70 -7.09 -4.59 23.62
N PHE A 71 -8.24 -5.20 23.88
CA PHE A 71 -9.52 -4.52 23.89
C PHE A 71 -9.55 -3.57 25.10
N VAL A 72 -9.91 -2.31 24.88
CA VAL A 72 -9.94 -1.30 25.94
C VAL A 72 -11.37 -1.13 26.46
N HIS A 73 -12.28 -0.66 25.63
CA HIS A 73 -13.68 -0.47 26.01
C HIS A 73 -14.58 -0.28 24.77
N ILE A 74 -15.87 -0.56 24.95
CA ILE A 74 -16.93 -0.22 24.02
C ILE A 74 -17.97 0.65 24.70
N ASP A 75 -18.42 1.67 23.99
CA ASP A 75 -19.55 2.51 24.33
C ASP A 75 -20.66 2.24 23.30
N GLU A 76 -21.56 1.34 23.64
CA GLU A 76 -22.64 0.92 22.74
C GLU A 76 -23.62 2.06 22.47
N TYR A 77 -23.77 2.98 23.41
CA TYR A 77 -24.67 4.14 23.22
C TYR A 77 -24.11 5.11 22.16
N ARG A 78 -22.80 5.41 22.23
CA ARG A 78 -22.11 6.28 21.26
C ARG A 78 -21.64 5.53 20.02
N MET A 79 -21.83 4.21 19.97
CA MET A 79 -21.36 3.34 18.90
C MET A 79 -19.85 3.51 18.64
N LEU A 80 -19.06 3.48 19.71
CA LEU A 80 -17.61 3.65 19.68
C LEU A 80 -16.91 2.48 20.37
N VAL A 81 -15.82 2.00 19.78
CA VAL A 81 -14.94 1.00 20.38
C VAL A 81 -13.50 1.51 20.42
N THR A 82 -12.86 1.42 21.57
CA THR A 82 -11.43 1.75 21.74
C THR A 82 -10.63 0.47 21.93
N VAL A 83 -9.56 0.33 21.14
CA VAL A 83 -8.64 -0.80 21.17
C VAL A 83 -7.19 -0.34 21.09
N GLU A 84 -6.25 -1.19 21.51
CA GLU A 84 -4.83 -0.96 21.26
C GLU A 84 -4.48 -1.23 19.79
N ALA A 85 -3.55 -0.46 19.25
CA ALA A 85 -3.21 -0.38 17.82
C ALA A 85 -2.69 -1.70 17.21
N GLY A 86 -2.17 -2.60 18.03
CA GLY A 86 -1.63 -3.90 17.60
C GLY A 86 -2.69 -5.01 17.50
N MET A 87 -3.94 -4.78 17.92
CA MET A 87 -5.04 -5.73 17.72
C MET A 87 -5.29 -5.93 16.23
N THR A 88 -5.59 -7.17 15.81
CA THR A 88 -5.97 -7.44 14.43
C THR A 88 -7.44 -7.11 14.17
N TRP A 89 -7.74 -6.77 12.93
CA TRP A 89 -9.13 -6.50 12.52
C TRP A 89 -10.02 -7.71 12.71
N LYS A 90 -9.50 -8.92 12.49
CA LYS A 90 -10.27 -10.15 12.67
C LYS A 90 -10.64 -10.40 14.13
N GLU A 91 -9.72 -10.15 15.06
CA GLU A 91 -10.00 -10.27 16.50
C GLU A 91 -11.12 -9.32 16.92
N LEU A 92 -11.06 -8.06 16.48
CA LEU A 92 -12.11 -7.07 16.78
C LEU A 92 -13.45 -7.44 16.13
N LEU A 93 -13.46 -7.88 14.86
CA LEU A 93 -14.69 -8.32 14.17
C LEU A 93 -15.37 -9.46 14.90
N VAL A 94 -14.61 -10.49 15.31
CA VAL A 94 -15.16 -11.64 16.04
C VAL A 94 -15.78 -11.19 17.37
N PHE A 95 -15.14 -10.29 18.09
CA PHE A 95 -15.67 -9.73 19.33
C PHE A 95 -16.98 -8.95 19.09
N LEU A 96 -16.98 -8.01 18.14
CA LEU A 96 -18.15 -7.17 17.84
C LEU A 96 -19.34 -8.00 17.36
N GLU A 97 -19.11 -9.02 16.57
CA GLU A 97 -20.17 -9.91 16.06
C GLU A 97 -20.90 -10.66 17.17
N GLN A 98 -20.21 -10.99 18.27
CA GLN A 98 -20.83 -11.65 19.44
C GLN A 98 -21.85 -10.76 20.17
N ILE A 99 -21.70 -9.43 20.04
CA ILE A 99 -22.58 -8.45 20.69
C ILE A 99 -23.50 -7.73 19.68
N GLY A 100 -23.65 -8.31 18.46
CA GLY A 100 -24.56 -7.77 17.46
C GLY A 100 -24.08 -6.51 16.75
N LEU A 101 -22.77 -6.24 16.77
CA LEU A 101 -22.13 -5.11 16.12
C LEU A 101 -21.17 -5.56 15.01
N THR A 102 -20.78 -4.63 14.16
CA THR A 102 -19.72 -4.85 13.15
C THR A 102 -19.00 -3.54 12.83
N LEU A 103 -18.02 -3.60 11.95
CA LEU A 103 -17.22 -2.45 11.52
C LEU A 103 -17.74 -1.88 10.20
N PRO A 104 -17.81 -0.55 10.06
CA PRO A 104 -18.13 0.10 8.78
C PRO A 104 -17.12 -0.22 7.71
N VAL A 105 -15.81 -0.18 8.02
CA VAL A 105 -14.71 -0.43 7.08
C VAL A 105 -13.61 -1.26 7.74
N TYR A 106 -13.09 -2.25 7.01
CA TYR A 106 -11.93 -3.05 7.42
C TYR A 106 -11.18 -3.62 6.20
N PRO A 107 -9.87 -3.92 6.30
CA PRO A 107 -9.10 -4.40 5.16
C PRO A 107 -9.40 -5.85 4.78
N SER A 108 -9.18 -6.21 3.52
CA SER A 108 -9.19 -7.61 3.07
C SER A 108 -8.09 -8.46 3.74
N SER A 109 -7.05 -7.82 4.25
CA SER A 109 -5.99 -8.46 5.06
C SER A 109 -6.33 -8.56 6.56
N ALA A 110 -7.58 -8.43 6.95
CA ALA A 110 -8.04 -8.39 8.35
C ALA A 110 -7.50 -9.51 9.23
N SER A 111 -7.26 -10.70 8.68
CA SER A 111 -6.69 -11.84 9.40
C SER A 111 -5.27 -11.60 9.95
N ALA A 112 -4.54 -10.64 9.39
CA ALA A 112 -3.16 -10.35 9.77
C ALA A 112 -2.89 -8.86 10.02
N ALA A 113 -3.63 -7.96 9.36
CA ALA A 113 -3.44 -6.51 9.52
C ALA A 113 -3.84 -6.03 10.91
N THR A 114 -2.98 -5.22 11.51
CA THR A 114 -3.30 -4.54 12.77
C THR A 114 -4.13 -3.28 12.50
N ILE A 115 -4.97 -2.92 13.47
CA ILE A 115 -5.88 -1.77 13.38
C ILE A 115 -5.07 -0.48 13.20
N GLY A 116 -4.07 -0.23 14.05
CA GLY A 116 -3.21 0.95 13.93
C GLY A 116 -2.40 0.98 12.63
N GLY A 117 -1.94 -0.19 12.15
CA GLY A 117 -1.18 -0.28 10.90
C GLY A 117 -2.02 0.09 9.67
N PHE A 118 -3.28 -0.35 9.62
CA PHE A 118 -4.18 -0.02 8.51
C PHE A 118 -4.63 1.46 8.57
N ALA A 119 -4.97 1.97 9.75
CA ALA A 119 -5.29 3.38 9.95
C ALA A 119 -4.12 4.29 9.52
N ALA A 120 -2.88 3.94 9.91
CA ALA A 120 -1.68 4.67 9.51
C ALA A 120 -1.42 4.62 7.99
N SER A 121 -1.99 3.67 7.24
CA SER A 121 -1.90 3.61 5.77
C SER A 121 -3.03 4.35 5.05
N GLY A 122 -4.14 4.64 5.71
CA GLY A 122 -5.29 5.36 5.13
C GLY A 122 -6.03 4.57 4.05
N GLY A 123 -6.16 3.25 4.23
CA GLY A 123 -6.62 2.35 3.18
C GLY A 123 -8.13 2.27 2.98
N VAL A 124 -8.55 1.74 1.82
CA VAL A 124 -9.92 1.30 1.52
C VAL A 124 -10.03 -0.22 1.70
N GLY A 125 -11.23 -0.74 1.88
CA GLY A 125 -11.45 -2.17 2.09
C GLY A 125 -12.92 -2.59 2.02
N ILE A 126 -13.26 -3.66 2.73
CA ILE A 126 -14.65 -4.08 2.89
C ILE A 126 -15.42 -2.96 3.58
N GLY A 127 -16.57 -2.59 3.04
CA GLY A 127 -17.41 -1.52 3.52
C GLY A 127 -17.15 -0.15 2.88
N SER A 128 -16.07 0.01 2.11
CA SER A 128 -15.70 1.30 1.53
C SER A 128 -16.66 1.80 0.45
N ALA A 129 -17.43 0.91 -0.18
CA ALA A 129 -18.43 1.32 -1.15
C ALA A 129 -19.52 2.19 -0.52
N ARG A 130 -19.81 1.99 0.76
CA ARG A 130 -20.82 2.76 1.51
C ARG A 130 -20.20 3.80 2.44
N TYR A 131 -19.10 3.49 3.10
CA TYR A 131 -18.55 4.25 4.23
C TYR A 131 -17.23 4.98 3.91
N GLY A 132 -16.69 4.84 2.71
CA GLY A 132 -15.43 5.46 2.34
C GLY A 132 -14.20 4.75 2.89
N ASP A 133 -13.11 5.47 3.08
CA ASP A 133 -11.87 4.92 3.62
C ASP A 133 -11.87 4.86 5.17
N ILE A 134 -10.83 4.26 5.74
CA ILE A 134 -10.69 4.07 7.18
C ILE A 134 -10.64 5.39 7.96
N ARG A 135 -10.16 6.50 7.36
CA ARG A 135 -10.02 7.80 8.03
C ARG A 135 -11.36 8.32 8.52
N THR A 136 -12.44 8.07 7.77
CA THR A 136 -13.80 8.49 8.12
C THR A 136 -14.38 7.70 9.30
N GLN A 137 -13.79 6.55 9.64
CA GLN A 137 -14.27 5.67 10.70
C GLN A 137 -13.51 5.85 12.02
N VAL A 138 -12.40 6.58 12.01
CA VAL A 138 -11.62 6.86 13.21
C VAL A 138 -12.27 8.03 13.95
N ALA A 139 -12.70 7.77 15.18
CA ALA A 139 -13.25 8.79 16.08
C ALA A 139 -12.17 9.40 17.00
N GLY A 140 -11.12 8.64 17.33
CA GLY A 140 -10.04 9.12 18.19
C GLY A 140 -8.74 8.35 18.02
N ILE A 141 -7.63 9.03 18.26
CA ILE A 141 -6.28 8.47 18.20
C ILE A 141 -5.50 8.88 19.44
N GLU A 142 -4.92 7.88 20.11
CA GLU A 142 -3.86 8.09 21.08
C GLU A 142 -2.54 7.64 20.44
N GLY A 143 -1.50 8.44 20.56
CA GLY A 143 -0.21 8.15 19.95
C GLY A 143 0.95 8.86 20.60
N VAL A 144 2.15 8.38 20.28
CA VAL A 144 3.42 8.96 20.77
C VAL A 144 4.10 9.67 19.63
N ILE A 145 4.27 10.99 19.75
CA ILE A 145 4.97 11.84 18.77
C ILE A 145 6.50 11.73 18.91
N PRO A 146 7.30 12.22 17.94
CA PRO A 146 8.74 11.95 17.86
C PRO A 146 9.56 12.28 19.11
N ASN A 147 9.20 13.30 19.88
CA ASN A 147 9.87 13.69 21.13
C ASN A 147 9.49 12.83 22.35
N GLY A 148 8.66 11.79 22.16
CA GLY A 148 8.19 10.89 23.22
C GLY A 148 6.97 11.37 23.99
N MET A 149 6.38 12.52 23.64
CA MET A 149 5.13 12.97 24.28
C MET A 149 3.94 12.13 23.80
N LEU A 150 3.03 11.83 24.71
CA LEU A 150 1.75 11.21 24.40
C LEU A 150 0.76 12.29 23.95
N VAL A 151 -0.02 12.01 22.93
CA VAL A 151 -1.16 12.82 22.49
C VAL A 151 -2.43 11.98 22.46
N ARG A 152 -3.58 12.61 22.73
CA ARG A 152 -4.90 11.97 22.66
C ARG A 152 -5.85 12.91 21.94
N LEU A 153 -6.28 12.55 20.76
CA LEU A 153 -7.00 13.40 19.80
C LEU A 153 -8.35 12.78 19.45
N GLY A 154 -9.41 13.58 19.42
CA GLY A 154 -10.75 13.13 19.11
C GLY A 154 -11.49 12.49 20.28
N GLU A 155 -12.42 11.60 19.99
CA GLU A 155 -13.33 10.98 20.94
C GLU A 155 -12.88 9.58 21.35
N PHE A 156 -13.06 9.25 22.63
CA PHE A 156 -12.70 7.94 23.16
C PHE A 156 -13.87 7.26 23.89
N ALA A 157 -14.00 5.95 23.67
CA ALA A 157 -14.73 5.07 24.54
C ALA A 157 -13.77 4.58 25.63
N LEU A 158 -13.92 5.08 26.87
CA LEU A 158 -13.12 4.69 28.02
C LEU A 158 -14.05 4.43 29.19
N ARG A 159 -13.78 3.36 29.97
CA ARG A 159 -14.61 3.00 31.12
C ARG A 159 -14.39 3.96 32.28
N GLU A 160 -13.14 4.40 32.50
CA GLU A 160 -12.71 5.26 33.59
C GLU A 160 -11.52 6.10 33.16
N ASN A 161 -11.19 7.14 33.93
CA ASN A 161 -9.95 7.89 33.75
C ASN A 161 -8.74 6.95 33.96
N ASP A 162 -7.98 6.71 32.93
CA ASP A 162 -6.81 5.81 32.93
C ASP A 162 -5.52 6.47 33.43
N GLY A 163 -5.62 7.68 34.00
CA GLY A 163 -4.49 8.44 34.53
C GLY A 163 -3.54 9.03 33.50
N LEU A 164 -3.83 8.88 32.20
CA LEU A 164 -2.99 9.38 31.10
C LEU A 164 -3.43 10.74 30.60
N GLU A 165 -4.56 11.27 31.01
CA GLU A 165 -5.15 12.52 30.54
C GLU A 165 -4.19 13.70 30.68
N ASN A 166 -3.68 13.93 31.91
CA ASN A 166 -2.75 15.04 32.17
C ASN A 166 -1.45 14.94 31.36
N ILE A 167 -1.01 13.71 31.04
CA ILE A 167 0.18 13.47 30.21
C ILE A 167 -0.14 13.77 28.75
N ALA A 168 -1.28 13.33 28.28
CA ALA A 168 -1.75 13.57 26.92
C ALA A 168 -2.04 15.06 26.67
N ASP A 169 -2.58 15.78 27.67
CA ASP A 169 -2.85 17.22 27.56
C ASP A 169 -1.60 18.05 27.29
N GLN A 170 -0.47 17.68 27.89
CA GLN A 170 0.81 18.34 27.59
C GLN A 170 1.24 18.14 26.14
N GLY A 171 1.09 16.91 25.64
CA GLY A 171 1.37 16.59 24.24
C GLY A 171 0.41 17.27 23.26
N ASN A 172 -0.89 17.29 23.61
CA ASN A 172 -1.92 17.98 22.82
C ASN A 172 -1.64 19.48 22.72
N LYS A 173 -1.31 20.12 23.86
CA LYS A 173 -0.93 21.54 23.89
C LYS A 173 0.29 21.83 23.01
N TYR A 174 1.33 21.02 23.15
CA TYR A 174 2.53 21.13 22.30
C TYR A 174 2.18 21.00 20.81
N LEU A 175 1.37 20.01 20.43
CA LEU A 175 0.96 19.82 19.03
C LEU A 175 0.13 21.00 18.51
N GLN A 176 -0.79 21.53 19.32
CA GLN A 176 -1.56 22.73 18.98
C GLN A 176 -0.67 23.95 18.76
N GLU A 177 0.32 24.19 19.64
CA GLU A 177 1.28 25.27 19.47
C GLU A 177 2.08 25.17 18.15
N VAL A 178 2.39 23.95 17.72
CA VAL A 178 3.03 23.70 16.41
C VAL A 178 2.08 24.04 15.26
N LEU A 179 0.83 23.57 15.33
CA LEU A 179 -0.17 23.81 14.30
C LEU A 179 -0.59 25.27 14.18
N GLN A 180 -0.64 26.02 15.28
CA GLN A 180 -0.97 27.46 15.28
C GLN A 180 0.03 28.32 14.50
N LYS A 181 1.24 27.81 14.22
CA LYS A 181 2.25 28.51 13.40
C LYS A 181 1.99 28.41 11.89
N LEU A 182 0.97 27.68 11.49
CA LEU A 182 0.54 27.54 10.09
C LEU A 182 -0.61 28.51 9.80
N PRO A 183 -0.77 28.96 8.53
CA PRO A 183 -1.99 29.62 8.08
C PRO A 183 -3.20 28.71 8.31
N GLU A 184 -4.36 29.31 8.59
CA GLU A 184 -5.58 28.57 8.92
C GLU A 184 -6.00 27.58 7.83
N ASP A 185 -5.89 28.01 6.59
CA ASP A 185 -6.23 27.24 5.39
C ASP A 185 -5.18 26.16 5.01
N GLU A 186 -4.10 26.05 5.76
CA GLU A 186 -3.04 25.04 5.62
C GLU A 186 -3.00 24.05 6.79
N LYS A 187 -3.75 24.31 7.86
CA LYS A 187 -3.75 23.45 9.05
C LYS A 187 -4.47 22.13 8.75
N PRO A 188 -3.79 20.97 8.89
CA PRO A 188 -4.50 19.70 8.93
C PRO A 188 -5.22 19.55 10.28
N GLU A 189 -6.27 18.72 10.29
CA GLU A 189 -6.79 18.24 11.56
C GLU A 189 -5.70 17.45 12.30
N PRO A 190 -5.56 17.61 13.62
CA PRO A 190 -4.49 16.94 14.37
C PRO A 190 -4.43 15.42 14.19
N MET A 191 -5.57 14.74 14.04
CA MET A 191 -5.65 13.29 13.78
C MET A 191 -5.09 12.90 12.42
N ASP A 192 -5.17 13.76 11.41
CA ASP A 192 -4.67 13.49 10.06
C ASP A 192 -3.15 13.30 10.03
N LEU A 193 -2.44 13.76 11.06
CA LEU A 193 -1.00 13.50 11.18
C LEU A 193 -0.67 12.03 11.44
N PHE A 194 -1.65 11.24 11.87
CA PHE A 194 -1.49 9.81 12.14
C PHE A 194 -2.12 8.92 11.06
N LEU A 195 -3.03 9.46 10.24
CA LEU A 195 -3.83 8.72 9.25
C LEU A 195 -3.24 8.87 7.85
N GLY A 196 -2.96 7.76 7.16
CA GLY A 196 -2.43 7.78 5.80
C GLY A 196 -0.98 8.26 5.65
N LEU A 197 -0.27 8.52 6.76
CA LEU A 197 1.10 9.07 6.77
C LEU A 197 2.15 8.08 7.31
N PHE A 198 1.81 6.79 7.37
CA PHE A 198 2.72 5.68 7.69
C PHE A 198 3.55 5.87 8.95
N GLY A 199 2.99 6.53 9.96
CA GLY A 199 3.68 6.75 11.23
C GLY A 199 4.87 7.72 11.16
N THR A 200 4.90 8.63 10.17
CA THR A 200 5.97 9.65 10.05
C THR A 200 5.87 10.73 11.12
N PHE A 201 4.69 10.92 11.72
CA PHE A 201 4.45 11.91 12.76
C PHE A 201 4.33 11.33 14.16
N GLY A 202 4.24 9.99 14.27
CA GLY A 202 4.12 9.31 15.56
C GLY A 202 3.69 7.87 15.44
N ILE A 203 3.61 7.20 16.58
CA ILE A 203 3.21 5.79 16.71
C ILE A 203 1.84 5.74 17.37
N ILE A 204 0.85 5.18 16.68
CA ILE A 204 -0.49 4.98 17.24
C ILE A 204 -0.41 3.91 18.33
N THR A 205 -0.95 4.21 19.52
CA THR A 205 -1.02 3.31 20.67
C THR A 205 -2.41 2.75 20.89
N ARG A 206 -3.42 3.62 20.82
CA ARG A 206 -4.84 3.27 20.88
C ARG A 206 -5.59 3.97 19.76
N ILE A 207 -6.67 3.36 19.35
CA ILE A 207 -7.56 3.93 18.33
C ILE A 207 -9.01 3.68 18.74
N THR A 208 -9.83 4.69 18.55
CA THR A 208 -11.27 4.60 18.70
C THR A 208 -11.92 4.57 17.33
N LEU A 209 -12.70 3.55 17.08
CA LEU A 209 -13.41 3.32 15.83
C LEU A 209 -14.92 3.46 16.05
N ARG A 210 -15.62 3.95 15.04
CA ARG A 210 -17.07 3.85 14.92
C ARG A 210 -17.44 2.41 14.66
N VAL A 211 -18.52 1.93 15.27
CA VAL A 211 -19.12 0.63 15.02
C VAL A 211 -20.56 0.82 14.55
N ILE A 212 -21.11 -0.18 13.88
CA ILE A 212 -22.49 -0.18 13.38
C ILE A 212 -23.19 -1.47 13.81
N PRO A 213 -24.55 -1.49 13.86
CA PRO A 213 -25.30 -2.71 14.09
C PRO A 213 -24.98 -3.76 13.02
N LYS A 214 -24.83 -5.02 13.44
CA LYS A 214 -24.74 -6.17 12.54
C LYS A 214 -26.13 -6.50 12.02
N LEU A 215 -26.50 -5.89 10.91
CA LEU A 215 -27.76 -6.14 10.20
C LEU A 215 -27.67 -7.42 9.34
N VAL A 216 -28.69 -7.64 8.53
CA VAL A 216 -28.69 -8.74 7.58
C VAL A 216 -27.66 -8.48 6.49
N LEU A 217 -26.91 -9.50 6.15
CA LEU A 217 -25.96 -9.46 5.05
C LEU A 217 -26.43 -10.35 3.91
N ARG A 218 -26.44 -9.82 2.70
CA ARG A 218 -26.65 -10.58 1.46
C ARG A 218 -25.55 -10.25 0.46
N THR A 219 -25.05 -11.27 -0.19
CA THR A 219 -24.03 -11.15 -1.22
C THR A 219 -24.58 -11.62 -2.55
N VAL A 220 -24.28 -10.83 -3.60
CA VAL A 220 -24.60 -11.17 -4.99
C VAL A 220 -23.30 -11.17 -5.78
N VAL A 221 -23.19 -12.10 -6.71
CA VAL A 221 -22.06 -12.16 -7.65
C VAL A 221 -22.62 -12.03 -9.06
N CYS A 222 -22.18 -10.99 -9.74
CA CYS A 222 -22.55 -10.66 -11.09
C CYS A 222 -21.39 -10.98 -12.03
N ILE A 223 -21.69 -11.43 -13.24
CA ILE A 223 -20.71 -11.80 -14.28
C ILE A 223 -20.96 -10.96 -15.53
N PHE A 224 -19.88 -10.56 -16.21
CA PHE A 224 -19.92 -9.78 -17.43
C PHE A 224 -18.90 -10.29 -18.43
N ASP A 225 -19.14 -10.08 -19.73
CA ASP A 225 -18.24 -10.50 -20.80
C ASP A 225 -17.17 -9.48 -21.14
N ASP A 226 -17.39 -8.22 -20.80
CA ASP A 226 -16.47 -7.10 -21.07
C ASP A 226 -16.38 -6.12 -19.88
N ILE A 227 -15.29 -5.36 -19.87
CA ILE A 227 -14.97 -4.41 -18.78
C ILE A 227 -15.85 -3.16 -18.84
N GLU A 228 -16.34 -2.79 -20.01
CA GLU A 228 -17.23 -1.66 -20.24
C GLU A 228 -18.59 -1.91 -19.57
N SER A 229 -19.18 -3.07 -19.83
CA SER A 229 -20.43 -3.52 -19.19
C SER A 229 -20.30 -3.60 -17.66
N LEU A 230 -19.22 -4.18 -17.16
CA LEU A 230 -18.91 -4.18 -15.74
C LEU A 230 -18.84 -2.75 -15.17
N THR A 231 -18.14 -1.85 -15.86
CA THR A 231 -17.94 -0.47 -15.37
C THR A 231 -19.25 0.29 -15.33
N CYS A 232 -20.08 0.19 -16.36
CA CYS A 232 -21.40 0.80 -16.39
C CYS A 232 -22.29 0.27 -15.24
N ALA A 233 -22.29 -1.05 -15.02
CA ALA A 233 -23.02 -1.65 -13.92
C ALA A 233 -22.54 -1.15 -12.54
N ILE A 234 -21.22 -1.02 -12.31
CA ILE A 234 -20.68 -0.45 -11.06
C ILE A 234 -21.16 0.98 -10.85
N ILE A 235 -21.15 1.81 -11.90
CA ILE A 235 -21.58 3.22 -11.84
C ILE A 235 -23.06 3.31 -11.47
N ASP A 236 -23.91 2.52 -12.11
CA ASP A 236 -25.36 2.57 -11.87
C ASP A 236 -25.72 1.94 -10.51
N LEU A 237 -25.10 0.84 -10.11
CA LEU A 237 -25.25 0.27 -8.78
C LEU A 237 -24.83 1.26 -7.67
N SER A 238 -23.77 2.02 -7.88
CA SER A 238 -23.32 3.04 -6.92
C SER A 238 -24.26 4.22 -6.79
N LYS A 239 -25.13 4.46 -7.80
CA LYS A 239 -26.13 5.55 -7.79
C LYS A 239 -27.48 5.09 -7.24
N GLU A 240 -27.93 3.91 -7.64
CA GLU A 240 -29.29 3.44 -7.46
C GLU A 240 -29.44 2.55 -6.22
N THR A 241 -28.33 2.04 -5.66
CA THR A 241 -28.30 1.19 -4.47
C THR A 241 -27.25 1.66 -3.45
N GLN A 242 -27.25 1.06 -2.26
CA GLN A 242 -26.25 1.37 -1.22
C GLN A 242 -25.45 0.12 -0.82
N PRO A 243 -24.61 -0.41 -1.73
CA PRO A 243 -23.83 -1.60 -1.41
C PRO A 243 -22.85 -1.30 -0.28
N TYR A 244 -22.78 -2.21 0.70
CA TYR A 244 -21.78 -2.19 1.74
C TYR A 244 -20.39 -2.43 1.14
N TYR A 245 -20.29 -3.38 0.21
CA TYR A 245 -19.04 -3.77 -0.43
C TYR A 245 -19.25 -4.07 -1.91
N MET A 246 -18.34 -3.56 -2.74
CA MET A 246 -18.22 -3.93 -4.15
C MET A 246 -16.76 -4.22 -4.49
N ARG A 247 -16.52 -5.41 -5.06
CA ARG A 247 -15.20 -5.84 -5.54
C ARG A 247 -15.34 -6.45 -6.91
N PHE A 248 -14.53 -5.98 -7.86
CA PHE A 248 -14.42 -6.66 -9.13
C PHE A 248 -13.10 -7.43 -9.25
N ILE A 249 -13.13 -8.48 -10.07
CA ILE A 249 -11.96 -9.24 -10.50
C ILE A 249 -12.05 -9.50 -12.00
N THR A 250 -10.91 -9.49 -12.67
CA THR A 250 -10.86 -9.69 -14.12
C THR A 250 -10.65 -11.15 -14.49
N ASP A 251 -10.80 -11.45 -15.79
CA ASP A 251 -10.71 -12.77 -16.38
C ASP A 251 -9.42 -13.53 -16.01
N THR A 252 -8.28 -12.84 -16.02
CA THR A 252 -6.99 -13.45 -15.62
C THR A 252 -6.98 -13.90 -14.17
N TYR A 253 -7.63 -13.14 -13.28
CA TYR A 253 -7.78 -13.54 -11.89
C TYR A 253 -8.70 -14.76 -11.77
N THR A 254 -9.84 -14.75 -12.49
CA THR A 254 -10.81 -15.85 -12.48
C THR A 254 -10.23 -17.11 -13.07
N THR A 255 -9.62 -17.01 -14.25
CA THR A 255 -9.04 -18.15 -14.97
C THR A 255 -7.93 -18.83 -14.16
N LYS A 256 -7.05 -18.03 -13.56
CA LYS A 256 -5.91 -18.58 -12.80
C LYS A 256 -6.31 -19.14 -11.45
N ARG A 257 -7.28 -18.53 -10.75
CA ARG A 257 -7.67 -18.96 -9.40
C ARG A 257 -8.71 -20.07 -9.38
N PHE A 258 -9.64 -20.08 -10.34
CA PHE A 258 -10.81 -20.95 -10.29
C PHE A 258 -10.81 -22.07 -11.32
N SER A 259 -9.95 -22.01 -12.33
CA SER A 259 -9.92 -22.91 -13.50
C SER A 259 -9.66 -24.39 -13.26
N PRO A 260 -8.99 -24.88 -12.21
CA PRO A 260 -8.73 -26.32 -12.13
C PRO A 260 -9.94 -27.19 -11.72
N ARG A 261 -11.07 -26.59 -11.32
CA ARG A 261 -12.17 -27.33 -10.67
C ARG A 261 -13.58 -27.08 -11.20
N SER A 262 -13.74 -26.22 -12.21
CA SER A 262 -15.05 -25.92 -12.79
C SER A 262 -14.93 -25.54 -14.25
N SER A 263 -15.97 -25.80 -15.04
CA SER A 263 -16.05 -25.40 -16.44
C SER A 263 -15.89 -23.88 -16.57
N ILE A 264 -14.96 -23.43 -17.41
CA ILE A 264 -14.64 -22.00 -17.66
C ILE A 264 -15.89 -21.24 -18.12
N ASP A 265 -16.81 -21.92 -18.80
CA ASP A 265 -18.05 -21.35 -19.34
C ASP A 265 -19.04 -20.82 -18.30
N GLU A 266 -18.90 -21.23 -17.04
CA GLU A 266 -19.77 -20.74 -15.94
C GLU A 266 -19.26 -19.46 -15.27
N TYR A 267 -18.05 -18.97 -15.58
CA TYR A 267 -17.40 -17.93 -14.75
C TYR A 267 -17.41 -16.53 -15.34
N GLY A 268 -17.84 -16.31 -16.59
CA GLY A 268 -17.69 -14.97 -17.19
C GLY A 268 -16.24 -14.46 -17.13
N LYS A 269 -15.91 -13.44 -17.91
CA LYS A 269 -14.54 -12.88 -17.91
C LYS A 269 -14.31 -11.93 -16.74
N PHE A 270 -15.35 -11.20 -16.35
CA PHE A 270 -15.31 -10.18 -15.30
C PHE A 270 -16.36 -10.47 -14.26
N ILE A 271 -15.97 -10.46 -13.01
CA ILE A 271 -16.87 -10.76 -11.88
C ILE A 271 -16.96 -9.53 -10.98
N LEU A 272 -18.18 -9.16 -10.61
CA LEU A 272 -18.47 -8.16 -9.59
C LEU A 272 -19.15 -8.85 -8.40
N THR A 273 -18.54 -8.73 -7.23
CA THR A 273 -19.13 -9.15 -5.97
C THR A 273 -19.70 -7.93 -5.26
N CYS A 274 -20.99 -7.92 -5.02
CA CYS A 274 -21.68 -6.91 -4.22
C CYS A 274 -22.19 -7.54 -2.93
N ALA A 275 -22.01 -6.84 -1.80
CA ALA A 275 -22.62 -7.21 -0.53
C ALA A 275 -23.42 -6.05 0.02
N PHE A 276 -24.60 -6.34 0.53
CA PHE A 276 -25.54 -5.41 1.15
C PHE A 276 -25.66 -5.75 2.63
N LEU A 277 -25.61 -4.75 3.48
CA LEU A 277 -25.73 -4.87 4.93
C LEU A 277 -26.82 -3.90 5.39
N ASP A 278 -28.05 -4.40 5.53
CA ASP A 278 -29.20 -3.58 5.88
C ASP A 278 -30.34 -4.42 6.49
N THR A 279 -31.54 -3.85 6.62
CA THR A 279 -32.78 -4.58 6.97
C THR A 279 -33.19 -5.50 5.83
N PHE A 280 -33.99 -6.52 6.12
CA PHE A 280 -34.50 -7.44 5.08
C PHE A 280 -35.23 -6.71 3.95
N TYR A 281 -36.08 -5.76 4.31
CA TYR A 281 -36.86 -5.01 3.33
C TYR A 281 -35.98 -4.22 2.35
N GLN A 282 -35.00 -3.48 2.88
CA GLN A 282 -34.10 -2.69 2.03
C GLN A 282 -33.23 -3.59 1.13
N ILE A 283 -32.79 -4.73 1.65
CA ILE A 283 -31.99 -5.69 0.87
C ILE A 283 -32.81 -6.25 -0.30
N ASP A 284 -34.08 -6.59 -0.11
CA ASP A 284 -34.90 -7.13 -1.17
C ASP A 284 -35.10 -6.10 -2.30
N GLU A 285 -35.31 -4.81 -1.96
CA GLU A 285 -35.35 -3.72 -2.94
C GLU A 285 -34.02 -3.55 -3.69
N ASP A 286 -32.90 -3.58 -2.96
CA ASP A 286 -31.57 -3.48 -3.54
C ASP A 286 -31.28 -4.66 -4.48
N LEU A 287 -31.66 -5.88 -4.13
CA LEU A 287 -31.47 -7.06 -4.96
C LEU A 287 -32.28 -7.03 -6.25
N ASP A 288 -33.52 -6.53 -6.20
CA ASP A 288 -34.34 -6.32 -7.40
C ASP A 288 -33.74 -5.24 -8.31
N MET A 289 -33.14 -4.19 -7.73
CA MET A 289 -32.44 -3.17 -8.50
C MET A 289 -31.16 -3.72 -9.12
N VAL A 290 -30.38 -4.50 -8.36
CA VAL A 290 -29.17 -5.19 -8.88
C VAL A 290 -29.53 -6.03 -10.11
N LYS A 291 -30.60 -6.81 -10.03
CA LYS A 291 -31.03 -7.66 -11.16
C LYS A 291 -31.31 -6.82 -12.40
N ARG A 292 -32.11 -5.75 -12.27
CA ARG A 292 -32.44 -4.86 -13.39
C ARG A 292 -31.21 -4.21 -14.00
N ILE A 293 -30.28 -3.71 -13.18
CA ILE A 293 -29.05 -3.05 -13.66
C ILE A 293 -28.15 -4.05 -14.36
N VAL A 294 -27.94 -5.23 -13.77
CA VAL A 294 -27.06 -6.26 -14.35
C VAL A 294 -27.60 -6.72 -15.70
N GLU A 295 -28.92 -6.97 -15.81
CA GLU A 295 -29.57 -7.35 -17.08
C GLU A 295 -29.46 -6.23 -18.13
N ALA A 296 -29.63 -4.96 -17.74
CA ALA A 296 -29.51 -3.81 -18.64
C ALA A 296 -28.09 -3.69 -19.24
N HIS A 297 -27.07 -4.10 -18.49
CA HIS A 297 -25.68 -4.14 -18.94
C HIS A 297 -25.25 -5.52 -19.45
N LYS A 298 -26.19 -6.38 -19.85
CA LYS A 298 -25.94 -7.71 -20.43
C LYS A 298 -25.14 -8.65 -19.53
N GLY A 299 -25.19 -8.43 -18.23
CA GLY A 299 -24.58 -9.30 -17.23
C GLY A 299 -25.52 -10.40 -16.79
N GLY A 300 -24.98 -11.35 -16.04
CA GLY A 300 -25.72 -12.44 -15.38
C GLY A 300 -25.48 -12.44 -13.88
N ILE A 301 -26.41 -13.03 -13.12
CA ILE A 301 -26.27 -13.21 -11.67
C ILE A 301 -26.06 -14.70 -11.39
N THR A 302 -25.10 -15.01 -10.51
CA THR A 302 -24.79 -16.39 -10.12
C THR A 302 -25.61 -16.85 -8.92
N GLY A 303 -25.63 -18.17 -8.67
CA GLY A 303 -26.37 -18.72 -7.52
C GLY A 303 -25.74 -18.40 -6.17
N GLU A 304 -26.57 -18.52 -5.11
CA GLU A 304 -26.20 -18.17 -3.71
C GLU A 304 -24.95 -18.85 -3.19
N LYS A 305 -24.73 -20.13 -3.50
CA LYS A 305 -23.53 -20.86 -3.06
C LYS A 305 -22.24 -20.20 -3.52
N ARG A 306 -22.24 -19.66 -4.74
CA ARG A 306 -21.10 -18.92 -5.28
C ARG A 306 -20.95 -17.56 -4.59
N ALA A 307 -22.06 -16.86 -4.38
CA ALA A 307 -22.05 -15.58 -3.67
C ALA A 307 -21.49 -15.74 -2.25
N GLN A 308 -21.93 -16.77 -1.52
CA GLN A 308 -21.38 -17.09 -0.20
C GLN A 308 -19.88 -17.41 -0.25
N TYR A 309 -19.43 -18.20 -1.22
CA TYR A 309 -18.00 -18.49 -1.40
C TYR A 309 -17.17 -17.24 -1.62
N HIS A 310 -17.62 -16.30 -2.47
CA HIS A 310 -16.91 -15.03 -2.70
C HIS A 310 -16.84 -14.16 -1.44
N TRP A 311 -17.90 -14.17 -0.63
CA TRP A 311 -17.92 -13.49 0.65
C TRP A 311 -16.93 -14.09 1.65
N ASP A 312 -16.90 -15.39 1.79
CA ASP A 312 -16.00 -16.11 2.70
C ASP A 312 -14.53 -15.89 2.32
N GLU A 313 -14.25 -15.83 1.02
CA GLU A 313 -12.91 -15.60 0.47
C GLU A 313 -12.44 -14.14 0.52
N ARG A 314 -13.28 -13.18 0.93
CA ARG A 314 -12.96 -11.74 0.95
C ARG A 314 -11.72 -11.39 1.78
N LEU A 315 -11.38 -12.20 2.78
CA LEU A 315 -10.23 -12.00 3.66
C LEU A 315 -8.95 -12.73 3.21
N TYR A 316 -8.98 -13.34 2.03
CA TYR A 316 -7.86 -14.15 1.54
C TYR A 316 -7.37 -13.76 0.13
N PRO A 317 -7.18 -12.46 -0.19
CA PRO A 317 -6.79 -12.04 -1.54
C PRO A 317 -5.44 -12.63 -1.96
N LEU A 318 -4.51 -12.84 -1.02
CA LEU A 318 -3.19 -13.40 -1.29
C LEU A 318 -3.18 -14.89 -1.64
N ARG A 319 -4.34 -15.59 -1.64
CA ARG A 319 -4.40 -16.97 -2.17
C ARG A 319 -4.01 -17.04 -3.65
N ILE A 320 -4.08 -15.94 -4.38
CA ILE A 320 -3.56 -15.88 -5.76
C ILE A 320 -2.07 -16.22 -5.83
N LYS A 321 -1.31 -16.07 -4.75
CA LYS A 321 0.10 -16.48 -4.66
C LYS A 321 0.31 -17.98 -4.89
N THR A 322 -0.73 -18.80 -4.71
CA THR A 322 -0.65 -20.24 -5.02
C THR A 322 -0.46 -20.54 -6.51
N LEU A 323 -0.69 -19.56 -7.36
CA LEU A 323 -0.58 -19.66 -8.83
C LEU A 323 0.78 -19.27 -9.38
N GLY A 324 1.65 -18.73 -8.55
CA GLY A 324 2.99 -18.35 -8.93
C GLY A 324 3.92 -18.27 -7.72
N PRO A 325 5.23 -18.42 -7.90
CA PRO A 325 6.19 -18.41 -6.79
C PRO A 325 6.24 -17.05 -6.08
N SER A 326 6.00 -15.95 -6.80
CA SER A 326 6.03 -14.58 -6.27
C SER A 326 4.96 -13.70 -6.87
N LEU A 327 4.58 -12.66 -6.12
CA LEU A 327 3.68 -11.60 -6.55
C LEU A 327 4.36 -10.25 -6.39
N VAL A 328 4.31 -9.41 -7.42
CA VAL A 328 4.69 -8.00 -7.33
C VAL A 328 3.42 -7.17 -7.42
N PRO A 329 3.02 -6.46 -6.35
CA PRO A 329 1.81 -5.65 -6.37
C PRO A 329 2.05 -4.30 -7.03
N ALA A 330 1.04 -3.82 -7.75
CA ALA A 330 0.91 -2.44 -8.18
C ALA A 330 -0.53 -1.99 -7.94
N GLU A 331 -0.73 -1.00 -7.11
CA GLU A 331 -2.08 -0.56 -6.76
C GLU A 331 -2.21 0.95 -6.88
N VAL A 332 -3.27 1.35 -7.55
CA VAL A 332 -3.64 2.75 -7.78
C VAL A 332 -5.10 2.97 -7.44
N ILE A 333 -5.50 4.22 -7.25
CA ILE A 333 -6.89 4.64 -7.15
C ILE A 333 -7.21 5.43 -8.41
N ILE A 334 -8.33 5.11 -9.06
CA ILE A 334 -8.78 5.76 -10.29
C ILE A 334 -10.26 6.10 -10.22
N PRO A 335 -10.72 7.11 -10.96
CA PRO A 335 -12.15 7.29 -11.21
C PRO A 335 -12.73 6.04 -11.90
N ILE A 336 -13.92 5.61 -11.48
CA ILE A 336 -14.53 4.34 -11.99
C ILE A 336 -14.69 4.38 -13.52
N ASN A 337 -15.07 5.51 -14.08
CA ASN A 337 -15.25 5.68 -15.52
C ASN A 337 -13.96 5.53 -16.35
N GLN A 338 -12.79 5.58 -15.72
CA GLN A 338 -11.49 5.38 -16.36
C GLN A 338 -11.04 3.90 -16.36
N LEU A 339 -11.80 3.03 -15.68
CA LEU A 339 -11.46 1.63 -15.51
C LEU A 339 -11.20 0.89 -16.85
N PRO A 340 -12.06 1.00 -17.89
CA PRO A 340 -11.81 0.30 -19.17
C PRO A 340 -10.53 0.76 -19.85
N GLY A 341 -10.28 2.06 -19.89
CA GLY A 341 -9.10 2.63 -20.54
C GLY A 341 -7.80 2.19 -19.87
N LEU A 342 -7.74 2.25 -18.54
CA LEU A 342 -6.57 1.81 -17.79
C LEU A 342 -6.37 0.30 -17.92
N HIS A 343 -7.43 -0.51 -17.75
CA HIS A 343 -7.36 -1.96 -17.89
C HIS A 343 -6.76 -2.36 -19.24
N LYS A 344 -7.31 -1.84 -20.35
CA LYS A 344 -6.79 -2.09 -21.68
C LYS A 344 -5.31 -1.73 -21.80
N LYS A 345 -4.91 -0.56 -21.32
CA LYS A 345 -3.52 -0.07 -21.41
C LYS A 345 -2.55 -0.94 -20.61
N ILE A 346 -2.95 -1.43 -19.44
CA ILE A 346 -2.11 -2.31 -18.60
C ILE A 346 -1.99 -3.69 -19.25
N VAL A 347 -3.10 -4.26 -19.73
CA VAL A 347 -3.09 -5.55 -20.43
C VAL A 347 -2.21 -5.49 -21.69
N ASP A 348 -2.33 -4.43 -22.50
CA ASP A 348 -1.51 -4.24 -23.72
C ASP A 348 0.00 -4.12 -23.39
N SER A 349 0.35 -3.51 -22.24
CA SER A 349 1.75 -3.25 -21.90
C SER A 349 2.46 -4.40 -21.19
N ILE A 350 1.75 -5.17 -20.37
CA ILE A 350 2.36 -6.24 -19.53
C ILE A 350 2.06 -7.63 -20.09
N GLY A 351 0.92 -7.78 -20.74
CA GLY A 351 0.38 -9.06 -21.20
C GLY A 351 -0.52 -9.73 -20.15
N MET A 352 -1.67 -10.20 -20.59
CA MET A 352 -2.71 -10.79 -19.74
C MET A 352 -2.22 -12.03 -18.97
N GLU A 353 -1.36 -12.83 -19.58
CA GLU A 353 -0.81 -14.05 -18.99
C GLU A 353 0.01 -13.80 -17.70
N ALA A 354 0.61 -12.61 -17.60
CA ALA A 354 1.55 -12.27 -16.52
C ALA A 354 0.89 -11.55 -15.34
N ILE A 355 -0.39 -11.21 -15.44
CA ILE A 355 -1.08 -10.40 -14.43
C ILE A 355 -2.41 -11.01 -13.96
N ALA A 356 -2.86 -10.55 -12.80
CA ALA A 356 -4.23 -10.71 -12.34
C ALA A 356 -4.68 -9.38 -11.74
N ILE A 357 -5.91 -8.95 -12.03
CA ILE A 357 -6.40 -7.62 -11.66
C ILE A 357 -7.65 -7.76 -10.81
N GLU A 358 -7.69 -6.95 -9.75
CA GLU A 358 -8.85 -6.78 -8.89
C GLU A 358 -8.99 -5.32 -8.46
N GLY A 359 -10.17 -4.92 -8.00
CA GLY A 359 -10.38 -3.61 -7.41
C GLY A 359 -11.53 -3.58 -6.42
N THR A 360 -11.46 -2.62 -5.51
CA THR A 360 -12.49 -2.34 -4.50
C THR A 360 -13.04 -0.95 -4.75
N VAL A 361 -14.36 -0.86 -4.89
CA VAL A 361 -15.07 0.40 -5.15
C VAL A 361 -15.20 1.18 -3.84
N SER A 362 -15.05 2.50 -3.92
CA SER A 362 -15.25 3.45 -2.83
C SER A 362 -16.44 4.39 -3.11
N ASN A 363 -16.99 4.99 -2.05
CA ASN A 363 -18.16 5.86 -2.14
C ASN A 363 -17.92 7.21 -2.82
N ASP A 364 -16.66 7.58 -3.05
CA ASP A 364 -16.24 8.81 -3.73
C ASP A 364 -16.17 8.68 -5.27
N LYS A 365 -16.79 7.64 -5.83
CA LYS A 365 -16.78 7.31 -7.27
C LYS A 365 -15.40 6.90 -7.80
N THR A 366 -14.52 6.47 -6.90
CA THR A 366 -13.23 5.89 -7.26
C THR A 366 -13.23 4.38 -7.01
N THR A 367 -12.25 3.73 -7.58
CA THR A 367 -11.95 2.33 -7.26
C THR A 367 -10.45 2.14 -7.10
N SER A 368 -10.05 1.25 -6.19
CA SER A 368 -8.71 0.72 -6.25
C SER A 368 -8.59 -0.16 -7.51
N PHE A 369 -7.40 -0.17 -8.08
CA PHE A 369 -7.05 -1.02 -9.22
C PHE A 369 -5.72 -1.68 -8.88
N LEU A 370 -5.80 -2.90 -8.39
CA LEU A 370 -4.67 -3.69 -7.94
C LEU A 370 -4.27 -4.70 -9.01
N VAL A 371 -3.06 -4.55 -9.50
CA VAL A 371 -2.43 -5.47 -10.45
C VAL A 371 -1.47 -6.38 -9.70
N TRP A 372 -1.74 -7.65 -9.72
CA TRP A 372 -0.83 -8.70 -9.25
C TRP A 372 0.03 -9.17 -10.42
N ILE A 373 1.28 -8.76 -10.47
CA ILE A 373 2.24 -9.23 -11.46
C ILE A 373 2.79 -10.56 -10.97
N LEU A 374 2.53 -11.62 -11.73
CA LEU A 374 2.98 -12.97 -11.42
C LEU A 374 4.42 -13.13 -11.89
N ASP A 375 5.32 -13.44 -10.98
CA ASP A 375 6.75 -13.55 -11.29
C ASP A 375 7.43 -14.62 -10.41
N ASP A 376 8.72 -14.82 -10.61
CA ASP A 376 9.53 -15.76 -9.85
C ASP A 376 10.75 -15.04 -9.26
N GLU A 377 10.77 -14.85 -7.94
CA GLU A 377 11.87 -14.17 -7.22
C GLU A 377 13.21 -14.87 -7.35
N ARG A 378 13.23 -16.15 -7.73
CA ARG A 378 14.46 -16.92 -8.01
C ARG A 378 15.09 -16.48 -9.34
N LYS A 379 14.28 -15.96 -10.27
CA LYS A 379 14.71 -15.39 -11.54
C LYS A 379 14.93 -13.88 -11.37
N LYS A 380 16.08 -13.51 -10.83
CA LYS A 380 16.39 -12.13 -10.40
C LYS A 380 16.05 -11.07 -11.46
N LEU A 381 16.39 -11.32 -12.73
CA LEU A 381 16.12 -10.37 -13.82
C LEU A 381 14.62 -10.20 -14.05
N SER A 382 13.87 -11.30 -14.22
CA SER A 382 12.42 -11.27 -14.39
C SER A 382 11.74 -10.54 -13.25
N TYR A 383 12.10 -10.90 -12.01
CA TYR A 383 11.56 -10.29 -10.81
C TYR A 383 11.86 -8.77 -10.70
N THR A 384 13.06 -8.34 -11.13
CA THR A 384 13.39 -6.90 -11.22
C THR A 384 12.52 -6.19 -12.24
N LEU A 385 12.25 -6.84 -13.39
CA LEU A 385 11.33 -6.32 -14.39
C LEU A 385 9.90 -6.25 -13.88
N GLY A 386 9.45 -7.24 -13.11
CA GLY A 386 8.15 -7.21 -12.43
C GLY A 386 7.99 -5.96 -11.57
N TRP A 387 9.02 -5.60 -10.79
CA TRP A 387 9.03 -4.36 -10.01
C TRP A 387 9.02 -3.10 -10.88
N HIS A 388 9.76 -3.10 -11.99
CA HIS A 388 9.71 -1.98 -12.94
C HIS A 388 8.30 -1.79 -13.50
N ARG A 389 7.67 -2.87 -13.94
CA ARG A 389 6.27 -2.86 -14.40
C ARG A 389 5.29 -2.36 -13.33
N SER A 390 5.55 -2.67 -12.05
CA SER A 390 4.75 -2.14 -10.94
C SER A 390 4.80 -0.60 -10.86
N PHE A 391 5.97 0.01 -11.08
CA PHE A 391 6.08 1.47 -11.15
C PHE A 391 5.44 2.05 -12.42
N ASP A 392 5.48 1.33 -13.54
CA ASP A 392 4.83 1.75 -14.78
C ASP A 392 3.30 1.77 -14.66
N VAL A 393 2.71 0.91 -13.82
CA VAL A 393 1.26 0.97 -13.53
C VAL A 393 0.89 2.31 -12.94
N ALA A 394 1.62 2.81 -11.93
CA ALA A 394 1.35 4.11 -11.31
C ALA A 394 1.51 5.28 -12.31
N SER A 395 2.57 5.25 -13.14
CA SER A 395 2.79 6.27 -14.16
C SER A 395 1.75 6.24 -15.28
N THR A 396 1.22 5.05 -15.58
CA THR A 396 0.15 4.88 -16.56
C THR A 396 -1.18 5.37 -15.99
N ALA A 397 -1.50 5.03 -14.75
CA ALA A 397 -2.72 5.47 -14.07
C ALA A 397 -2.84 7.01 -14.00
N ALA A 398 -1.72 7.71 -13.84
CA ALA A 398 -1.71 9.18 -13.85
C ALA A 398 -2.24 9.80 -15.16
N LYS A 399 -2.25 9.05 -16.27
CA LYS A 399 -2.86 9.49 -17.54
C LYS A 399 -4.38 9.27 -17.60
N PHE A 400 -4.91 8.61 -16.60
CA PHE A 400 -6.32 8.30 -16.40
C PHE A 400 -6.84 8.92 -15.09
N ASP A 401 -6.29 10.08 -14.70
CA ASP A 401 -6.63 10.80 -13.47
C ASP A 401 -6.44 9.95 -12.21
N GLY A 402 -5.56 8.93 -12.28
CA GLY A 402 -5.30 8.02 -11.19
C GLY A 402 -4.13 8.47 -10.31
N LEU A 403 -4.17 8.01 -9.07
CA LEU A 403 -3.14 8.24 -8.06
C LEU A 403 -2.64 6.89 -7.52
N PRO A 404 -1.41 6.79 -7.01
CA PRO A 404 -1.01 5.63 -6.24
C PRO A 404 -1.99 5.40 -5.07
N TYR A 405 -2.26 4.14 -4.75
CA TYR A 405 -3.11 3.79 -3.60
C TYR A 405 -2.65 4.42 -2.28
N ALA A 406 -1.35 4.52 -2.09
CA ALA A 406 -0.76 5.11 -0.90
C ALA A 406 0.65 5.66 -1.19
N VAL A 407 1.01 6.75 -0.52
CA VAL A 407 2.35 7.34 -0.61
C VAL A 407 3.15 6.95 0.62
N ALA A 408 3.91 5.87 0.48
CA ALA A 408 4.93 5.46 1.45
C ALA A 408 6.33 5.59 0.81
N LEU A 409 7.16 4.54 0.87
CA LEU A 409 8.53 4.61 0.33
C LEU A 409 8.55 4.63 -1.22
N TRP A 410 7.77 3.74 -1.85
CA TRP A 410 7.85 3.54 -3.31
C TRP A 410 7.21 4.67 -4.10
N ASN A 411 6.14 5.24 -3.59
CA ASN A 411 5.31 6.22 -4.29
C ASN A 411 5.58 7.68 -3.90
N VAL A 412 6.69 7.95 -3.20
CA VAL A 412 7.08 9.31 -2.82
C VAL A 412 7.17 10.29 -4.00
N PRO A 413 7.59 9.89 -5.21
CA PRO A 413 7.55 10.78 -6.37
C PRO A 413 6.18 11.40 -6.68
N TYR A 414 5.10 10.72 -6.30
CA TYR A 414 3.71 11.17 -6.51
C TYR A 414 3.11 11.91 -5.30
N ALA A 415 3.92 12.26 -4.32
CA ALA A 415 3.42 12.89 -3.10
C ALA A 415 2.83 14.30 -3.32
N ASP A 416 3.27 15.03 -4.36
CA ASP A 416 2.72 16.35 -4.70
C ASP A 416 1.33 16.24 -5.32
N GLU A 417 1.09 15.20 -6.12
CA GLU A 417 -0.19 14.90 -6.74
C GLU A 417 -1.17 14.33 -5.71
N PHE A 418 -0.68 13.46 -4.82
CA PHE A 418 -1.50 12.75 -3.84
C PHE A 418 -2.02 13.66 -2.71
N TYR A 419 -1.14 14.45 -2.11
CA TYR A 419 -1.50 15.33 -0.99
C TYR A 419 -1.83 16.76 -1.45
N GLY A 420 -1.48 17.15 -2.68
CA GLY A 420 -1.43 18.55 -3.10
C GLY A 420 -0.17 19.27 -2.59
N LYS A 421 0.40 20.13 -3.41
CA LYS A 421 1.65 20.83 -3.10
C LYS A 421 1.57 21.66 -1.82
N LYS A 422 0.44 22.33 -1.59
CA LYS A 422 0.21 23.21 -0.43
C LYS A 422 0.17 22.40 0.86
N GLN A 423 -0.66 21.35 0.91
CA GLN A 423 -0.78 20.47 2.09
C GLN A 423 0.53 19.74 2.37
N LYS A 424 1.22 19.21 1.35
CA LYS A 424 2.54 18.59 1.52
C LYS A 424 3.56 19.55 2.10
N ALA A 425 3.56 20.82 1.70
CA ALA A 425 4.45 21.85 2.26
C ALA A 425 4.14 22.12 3.74
N ALA A 426 2.86 22.21 4.10
CA ALA A 426 2.40 22.34 5.48
C ALA A 426 2.84 21.15 6.34
N LEU A 427 2.59 19.93 5.88
CA LEU A 427 3.03 18.70 6.54
C LEU A 427 4.55 18.67 6.75
N LYS A 428 5.34 19.08 5.75
CA LYS A 428 6.81 19.20 5.91
C LYS A 428 7.20 20.22 6.96
N LYS A 429 6.50 21.34 7.04
CA LYS A 429 6.75 22.38 8.05
C LYS A 429 6.44 21.87 9.46
N ILE A 430 5.33 21.14 9.64
CA ILE A 430 5.01 20.47 10.91
C ILE A 430 6.10 19.45 11.26
N LYS A 431 6.45 18.58 10.31
CA LYS A 431 7.49 17.56 10.49
C LYS A 431 8.80 18.17 10.96
N SER A 432 9.24 19.27 10.35
CA SER A 432 10.49 19.95 10.71
C SER A 432 10.48 20.52 12.14
N GLN A 433 9.31 20.80 12.71
CA GLN A 433 9.18 21.30 14.08
C GLN A 433 9.15 20.18 15.13
N ILE A 434 8.35 19.11 14.87
CA ILE A 434 8.20 18.02 15.85
C ILE A 434 9.30 16.95 15.74
N ASP A 435 9.94 16.85 14.57
CA ASP A 435 11.02 15.91 14.28
C ASP A 435 12.11 16.53 13.39
N PRO A 436 12.83 17.54 13.90
CA PRO A 436 13.80 18.31 13.12
C PRO A 436 14.95 17.48 12.54
N ARG A 437 15.17 16.29 13.09
CA ARG A 437 16.21 15.35 12.65
C ARG A 437 15.68 14.27 11.73
N ASN A 438 14.36 14.26 11.46
CA ASN A 438 13.67 13.26 10.64
C ASN A 438 13.97 11.82 11.09
N LEU A 439 13.82 11.54 12.38
CA LEU A 439 14.10 10.23 12.98
C LEU A 439 12.90 9.27 12.93
N MET A 440 11.67 9.80 12.99
CA MET A 440 10.44 9.02 12.97
C MET A 440 10.08 8.65 11.53
N ASN A 441 10.24 7.39 11.21
CA ASN A 441 10.00 6.76 9.90
C ASN A 441 10.58 7.56 8.70
N PRO A 442 11.88 7.80 8.68
CA PRO A 442 12.51 8.70 7.72
C PRO A 442 12.32 8.24 6.27
N LEU A 443 12.30 9.22 5.34
CA LEU A 443 12.12 9.08 3.88
C LEU A 443 10.75 8.56 3.42
N LYS A 444 9.84 8.24 4.32
CA LYS A 444 8.46 7.95 3.94
C LYS A 444 7.71 9.25 3.63
N VAL A 445 6.71 9.20 2.78
CA VAL A 445 5.81 10.31 2.45
C VAL A 445 6.54 11.51 1.81
N PHE A 446 7.54 12.08 2.48
CA PHE A 446 8.19 13.32 2.03
C PHE A 446 9.46 13.09 1.21
N GLY A 447 9.98 11.86 1.24
CA GLY A 447 11.25 11.55 0.60
C GLY A 447 12.46 12.27 1.23
N GLY A 448 13.57 12.21 0.53
CA GLY A 448 14.82 12.83 0.92
C GLY A 448 15.80 12.85 -0.26
N ARG A 449 17.03 13.28 -0.03
CA ARG A 449 18.05 13.35 -1.10
C ARG A 449 18.26 12.01 -1.83
N VAL A 450 18.06 10.89 -1.15
CA VAL A 450 18.16 9.54 -1.75
C VAL A 450 17.00 9.26 -2.70
N VAL A 451 15.78 9.70 -2.37
CA VAL A 451 14.57 9.49 -3.20
C VAL A 451 14.49 10.49 -4.35
N ALA A 452 14.97 11.73 -4.15
CA ALA A 452 15.08 12.69 -5.25
C ALA A 452 16.09 12.27 -6.32
N LYS A 453 17.08 11.43 -5.96
CA LYS A 453 17.96 10.74 -6.93
C LYS A 453 17.27 9.62 -7.69
N ASN A 454 16.08 9.18 -7.30
CA ASN A 454 15.39 8.04 -7.92
C ASN A 454 14.86 8.31 -9.35
N LYS A 455 14.72 9.57 -9.80
CA LYS A 455 14.62 9.83 -11.25
C LYS A 455 15.89 9.39 -11.99
N SER A 456 17.05 9.41 -11.32
CA SER A 456 18.30 8.89 -11.85
C SER A 456 18.46 7.37 -11.62
N LEU A 457 17.82 6.81 -10.58
CA LEU A 457 17.79 5.37 -10.35
C LEU A 457 16.92 4.65 -11.40
N SER A 458 15.77 5.19 -11.79
CA SER A 458 14.98 4.63 -12.89
C SER A 458 15.75 4.67 -14.22
N LEU A 459 16.48 5.75 -14.49
CA LEU A 459 17.34 5.83 -15.67
C LEU A 459 18.58 4.90 -15.53
N GLY A 460 19.17 4.80 -14.35
CA GLY A 460 20.27 3.87 -14.05
C GLY A 460 19.83 2.41 -14.16
N PHE A 461 18.61 2.07 -13.74
CA PHE A 461 18.00 0.76 -13.95
C PHE A 461 17.75 0.48 -15.43
N ILE A 462 17.22 1.46 -16.18
CA ILE A 462 17.00 1.32 -17.63
C ILE A 462 18.32 1.13 -18.37
N LEU A 463 19.35 1.91 -18.03
CA LEU A 463 20.67 1.80 -18.66
C LEU A 463 21.40 0.51 -18.26
N GLY A 464 21.29 0.09 -16.99
CA GLY A 464 21.79 -1.21 -16.52
C GLY A 464 21.08 -2.38 -17.20
N TYR A 465 19.79 -2.25 -17.43
CA TYR A 465 18.96 -3.22 -18.14
C TYR A 465 19.31 -3.30 -19.64
N LEU A 466 19.44 -2.15 -20.31
CA LEU A 466 19.87 -2.11 -21.71
C LEU A 466 21.29 -2.67 -21.87
N ALA A 467 22.18 -2.44 -20.90
CA ALA A 467 23.52 -3.04 -20.86
C ALA A 467 23.46 -4.56 -20.66
N ALA A 468 22.56 -5.05 -19.81
CA ALA A 468 22.36 -6.50 -19.61
C ALA A 468 21.76 -7.19 -20.82
N ILE A 469 20.79 -6.55 -21.52
CA ILE A 469 20.25 -7.05 -22.80
C ILE A 469 21.34 -7.03 -23.87
N ALA A 470 22.10 -5.95 -23.98
CA ALA A 470 23.20 -5.86 -24.93
C ALA A 470 24.26 -6.95 -24.65
N ALA A 471 24.56 -7.22 -23.38
CA ALA A 471 25.45 -8.30 -22.98
C ALA A 471 24.90 -9.69 -23.38
N GLN A 472 23.61 -9.94 -23.20
CA GLN A 472 22.97 -11.21 -23.59
C GLN A 472 22.89 -11.41 -25.11
N ILE A 473 22.74 -10.33 -25.89
CA ILE A 473 22.73 -10.38 -27.36
C ILE A 473 24.17 -10.56 -27.89
N VAL A 474 25.14 -9.99 -27.23
CA VAL A 474 26.54 -9.95 -27.68
C VAL A 474 27.34 -11.16 -27.14
N ALA A 475 26.97 -11.72 -25.99
CA ALA A 475 27.64 -12.88 -25.38
C ALA A 475 27.72 -14.11 -26.33
N PRO A 476 26.69 -14.48 -27.09
CA PRO A 476 26.78 -15.60 -28.02
C PRO A 476 27.65 -15.33 -29.28
N ILE A 477 27.96 -14.05 -29.55
CA ILE A 477 28.62 -13.61 -30.77
C ILE A 477 30.14 -13.43 -30.57
N ILE A 478 30.59 -13.23 -29.34
CA ILE A 478 32.00 -12.98 -29.04
C ILE A 478 32.58 -14.12 -28.17
N PRO A 479 33.48 -14.96 -28.70
CA PRO A 479 34.16 -15.98 -27.89
C PRO A 479 34.89 -15.35 -26.70
N GLY A 480 34.66 -15.87 -25.48
CA GLY A 480 35.26 -15.37 -24.23
C GLY A 480 34.32 -14.48 -23.40
N PHE A 481 33.09 -14.24 -23.83
CA PHE A 481 32.08 -13.50 -23.04
C PHE A 481 31.41 -14.36 -21.98
N GLU A 482 31.62 -15.70 -22.00
CA GLU A 482 31.18 -16.65 -20.97
C GLU A 482 31.72 -16.30 -19.56
N PHE A 483 32.82 -15.56 -19.50
CA PHE A 483 33.38 -15.05 -18.24
C PHE A 483 32.47 -14.01 -17.55
N LEU A 484 31.69 -13.26 -18.30
CA LEU A 484 30.69 -12.33 -17.73
C LEU A 484 29.47 -13.07 -17.14
N ASP A 485 29.10 -14.20 -17.73
CA ASP A 485 28.07 -15.08 -17.15
C ASP A 485 28.55 -15.69 -15.84
N ILE A 486 29.80 -16.09 -15.73
CA ILE A 486 30.39 -16.60 -14.49
C ILE A 486 30.47 -15.50 -13.44
N LEU A 487 30.85 -14.28 -13.78
CA LEU A 487 30.93 -13.14 -12.86
C LEU A 487 29.53 -12.66 -12.41
N LEU A 488 28.53 -12.80 -13.27
CA LEU A 488 27.14 -12.47 -12.98
C LEU A 488 26.42 -13.59 -12.22
N TRP A 489 26.94 -14.84 -12.24
CA TRP A 489 26.30 -16.02 -11.68
C TRP A 489 27.10 -16.73 -10.58
N SER A 490 28.35 -16.34 -10.29
CA SER A 490 29.09 -16.96 -9.20
C SER A 490 28.51 -16.57 -7.85
N GLY A 491 27.89 -17.53 -7.19
CA GLY A 491 27.18 -17.37 -5.92
C GLY A 491 28.08 -17.09 -4.70
N ASP A 492 29.39 -16.93 -4.88
CA ASP A 492 30.38 -16.83 -3.80
C ASP A 492 30.99 -15.44 -3.57
N SER A 493 30.55 -14.41 -4.31
CA SER A 493 31.00 -13.05 -4.03
C SER A 493 29.98 -12.32 -3.15
N ASN A 494 30.44 -11.75 -2.04
CA ASN A 494 29.62 -10.93 -1.12
C ASN A 494 29.08 -9.62 -1.75
N ILE A 495 29.29 -9.42 -3.04
CA ILE A 495 28.78 -8.24 -3.78
C ILE A 495 27.81 -8.76 -4.84
N PRO A 496 26.50 -8.45 -4.74
CA PRO A 496 25.53 -8.84 -5.75
C PRO A 496 25.90 -8.24 -7.12
N PRO A 497 25.87 -9.00 -8.22
CA PRO A 497 26.14 -8.49 -9.57
C PRO A 497 25.25 -7.31 -9.96
N ALA A 498 24.00 -7.30 -9.51
CA ALA A 498 23.07 -6.18 -9.65
C ALA A 498 23.58 -4.88 -9.01
N PHE A 499 24.38 -4.96 -7.95
CA PHE A 499 25.00 -3.80 -7.30
C PHE A 499 26.11 -3.19 -8.16
N LEU A 500 26.94 -4.02 -8.77
CA LEU A 500 27.98 -3.57 -9.71
C LEU A 500 27.36 -2.94 -10.98
N ILE A 501 26.31 -3.54 -11.53
CA ILE A 501 25.56 -3.00 -12.67
C ILE A 501 24.82 -1.70 -12.26
N SER A 502 24.25 -1.65 -11.07
CA SER A 502 23.61 -0.44 -10.54
C SER A 502 24.63 0.64 -10.19
N LEU A 503 25.81 0.27 -9.70
CA LEU A 503 26.90 1.22 -9.43
C LEU A 503 27.44 1.81 -10.74
N VAL A 504 27.68 0.98 -11.74
CA VAL A 504 28.13 1.41 -13.06
C VAL A 504 27.01 2.23 -13.75
N GLY A 505 25.77 1.78 -13.73
CA GLY A 505 24.63 2.53 -14.24
C GLY A 505 24.35 3.81 -13.46
N GLY A 506 24.52 3.81 -12.13
CA GLY A 506 24.39 4.98 -11.26
C GLY A 506 25.51 6.00 -11.49
N VAL A 507 26.74 5.57 -11.68
CA VAL A 507 27.89 6.44 -12.02
C VAL A 507 27.71 7.03 -13.42
N PHE A 508 27.31 6.22 -14.41
CA PHE A 508 26.99 6.75 -15.74
C PHE A 508 25.78 7.68 -15.73
N GLY A 509 24.71 7.36 -14.99
CA GLY A 509 23.55 8.22 -14.84
C GLY A 509 23.89 9.56 -14.14
N PHE A 510 24.78 9.53 -13.16
CA PHE A 510 25.24 10.74 -12.46
C PHE A 510 26.12 11.64 -13.35
N ILE A 511 26.96 11.04 -14.18
CA ILE A 511 27.78 11.77 -15.17
C ILE A 511 26.91 12.37 -16.28
N PHE A 512 25.88 11.62 -16.72
CA PHE A 512 24.95 12.05 -17.77
C PHE A 512 24.04 13.22 -17.36
N MET A 513 23.62 13.27 -16.10
CA MET A 513 22.67 14.30 -15.62
C MET A 513 23.30 15.67 -15.31
N LYS A 514 24.62 15.80 -15.35
CA LYS A 514 25.32 17.04 -15.01
C LYS A 514 25.81 17.86 -16.21
N SER A 515 25.16 17.87 -17.36
CA SER A 515 25.46 18.82 -18.44
C SER A 515 26.22 18.34 -19.68
N LEU A 516 25.95 17.15 -20.19
CA LEU A 516 26.61 16.72 -21.41
C LEU A 516 25.64 16.54 -22.59
N THR A 517 25.97 17.11 -23.73
CA THR A 517 25.29 16.80 -24.99
C THR A 517 25.59 15.34 -25.40
N LEU A 518 24.68 14.70 -26.17
CA LEU A 518 24.84 13.32 -26.64
C LEU A 518 26.22 13.04 -27.30
N ARG A 519 26.79 14.06 -28.00
CA ARG A 519 28.13 13.97 -28.60
C ARG A 519 29.26 13.91 -27.57
N GLN A 520 29.12 14.60 -26.45
CA GLN A 520 30.12 14.58 -25.35
C GLN A 520 30.04 13.26 -24.60
N ALA A 521 28.85 12.71 -24.40
CA ALA A 521 28.62 11.43 -23.76
C ALA A 521 29.24 10.26 -24.58
N LEU A 522 29.09 10.27 -25.89
CA LEU A 522 29.73 9.27 -26.77
C LEU A 522 31.27 9.39 -26.76
N ARG A 523 31.82 10.59 -26.61
CA ARG A 523 33.28 10.78 -26.50
C ARG A 523 33.88 10.26 -25.19
N ILE A 524 33.10 10.22 -24.11
CA ILE A 524 33.53 9.71 -22.79
C ILE A 524 33.24 8.20 -22.69
N GLY A 525 32.12 7.73 -23.21
CA GLY A 525 31.71 6.31 -23.14
C GLY A 525 32.65 5.37 -23.88
N ILE A 526 33.18 5.76 -25.05
CA ILE A 526 34.08 4.93 -25.84
C ILE A 526 35.45 4.72 -25.14
N PRO A 527 36.10 5.73 -24.57
CA PRO A 527 37.32 5.51 -23.77
C PRO A 527 37.08 4.72 -22.48
N ALA A 528 35.94 4.95 -21.78
CA ALA A 528 35.59 4.21 -20.58
C ALA A 528 35.42 2.70 -20.87
N LEU A 529 34.78 2.35 -21.99
CA LEU A 529 34.70 0.97 -22.45
C LEU A 529 36.08 0.37 -22.79
N ARG A 530 37.03 1.18 -23.30
CA ARG A 530 38.42 0.75 -23.52
C ARG A 530 39.17 0.53 -22.21
N ILE A 531 38.95 1.37 -21.20
CA ILE A 531 39.57 1.23 -19.87
C ILE A 531 39.02 -0.02 -19.16
N ILE A 532 37.72 -0.25 -19.21
CA ILE A 532 37.08 -1.46 -18.69
C ILE A 532 37.66 -2.69 -19.40
N ARG A 533 37.77 -2.67 -20.71
CA ARG A 533 38.40 -3.74 -21.49
C ARG A 533 39.89 -3.99 -21.13
N HIS A 534 40.59 -2.97 -20.64
CA HIS A 534 42.02 -3.08 -20.22
C HIS A 534 42.18 -3.59 -18.80
N LEU A 535 41.24 -3.23 -17.89
CA LEU A 535 41.19 -3.72 -16.52
C LEU A 535 40.82 -5.21 -16.43
N PHE A 536 40.04 -5.70 -17.38
CA PHE A 536 39.66 -7.12 -17.47
C PHE A 536 40.56 -7.98 -18.37
N ARG A 537 41.72 -7.47 -18.84
CA ARG A 537 42.73 -8.20 -19.59
C ARG A 537 43.97 -8.58 -18.74
N ARG A 538 43.93 -8.32 -17.46
CA ARG A 538 44.87 -8.80 -16.45
C ARG A 538 44.08 -9.61 -15.44
#